data_0a7b985a10720dcc50c82fa357918439
#
_entry.id   0a7b985a10720dcc50c82fa357918439
#
_cell.length_a   1.000
_cell.length_b   1.000
_cell.length_c   1.000
_cell.angle_alpha   90.00
_cell.angle_beta   90.00
_cell.angle_gamma   90.00
#
_symmetry.space_group_name_H-M   'P 1'
#
loop_
_entity.id
_entity.type
_entity.pdbx_description
1 polymer ?
#
loop_
_entity_poly.entity_id
_entity_poly.type
_entity_poly.pdbx_seq_one_letter_code
_entity_poly.pdbx_strand_id
1 'polypeptide(L)'
;MYSEKLQKEKILVPKGEMSIIGVNVSEKDLHMMIDTFCRKDDVIGVPTTKLFELFDTFCAENGYKPISHLTLGRIFREHFNLTRKRVRKGEKLYWVYVSAD
;
A
#
# COMPACT_ATOMS: atom_id res chain seq x y z
N MET A 1 23.44 -12.58 4.28
CA MET A 1 22.85 -12.25 4.50
C MET A 1 22.55 -11.78 4.38
N TYR A 2 22.79 -12.10 4.16
CA TYR A 2 22.45 -11.56 4.66
C TYR A 2 22.37 -11.05 4.42
N SER A 3 22.13 -11.06 4.63
CA SER A 3 21.82 -10.59 4.83
C SER A 3 21.92 -10.17 4.72
N GLU A 4 22.00 -10.22 4.70
CA GLU A 4 21.75 -9.96 4.89
C GLU A 4 21.61 -9.34 4.68
N LYS A 5 21.78 -9.49 4.58
CA LYS A 5 21.38 -9.05 4.71
C LYS A 5 21.32 -8.56 4.87
N LEU A 6 21.38 -8.82 5.09
CA LEU A 6 20.92 -8.45 5.57
C LEU A 6 21.13 -8.29 5.77
N GLN A 7 21.10 -8.34 5.95
CA GLN A 7 20.93 -8.24 6.39
C GLN A 7 21.39 -8.06 6.52
N LYS A 8 22.03 -8.19 6.40
CA LYS A 8 22.11 -7.97 6.76
C LYS A 8 22.42 -7.76 6.96
N GLU A 9 23.39 -8.21 6.30
CA GLU A 9 23.30 -8.08 7.16
C GLU A 9 22.56 -7.49 7.79
N LYS A 10 22.55 -7.93 8.37
CA LYS A 10 21.43 -7.20 8.83
C LYS A 10 21.76 -6.27 9.97
N ILE A 11 21.39 -5.06 9.83
CA ILE A 11 21.70 -4.05 10.83
C ILE A 11 20.71 -4.18 11.98
N LEU A 12 21.22 -4.16 13.19
CA LEU A 12 20.38 -4.17 14.38
C LEU A 12 19.94 -2.74 14.69
N VAL A 13 18.66 -2.50 14.70
CA VAL A 13 18.10 -1.17 14.87
C VAL A 13 17.23 -1.14 16.11
N PRO A 14 17.30 -0.06 16.90
CA PRO A 14 16.40 0.09 18.05
C PRO A 14 14.95 -0.04 17.65
N LYS A 15 14.15 -0.59 18.53
CA LYS A 15 12.78 -0.91 18.22
C LYS A 15 11.99 0.32 17.77
N GLY A 16 12.23 1.47 18.38
CA GLY A 16 11.50 2.68 18.04
C GLY A 16 11.79 3.22 16.65
N GLU A 17 12.84 2.71 16.01
CA GLU A 17 13.24 3.19 14.69
C GLU A 17 12.96 2.20 13.58
N MET A 18 12.34 1.09 13.90
CA MET A 18 12.08 0.05 12.90
C MET A 18 11.28 0.59 11.72
N SER A 19 10.36 1.51 11.97
CA SER A 19 9.50 2.02 10.92
C SER A 19 10.24 2.88 9.89
N ILE A 20 11.45 3.34 10.21
CA ILE A 20 12.20 4.16 9.26
C ILE A 20 13.18 3.34 8.43
N ILE A 21 13.25 2.04 8.69
CA ILE A 21 14.09 1.16 7.89
C ILE A 21 13.31 0.82 6.63
N GLY A 22 14.02 0.75 5.54
CA GLY A 22 13.41 0.40 4.28
C GLY A 22 13.71 1.45 3.24
N VAL A 23 13.33 1.16 2.03
CA VAL A 23 13.61 2.02 0.89
C VAL A 23 12.45 2.98 0.68
N ASN A 24 12.78 4.25 0.46
CA ASN A 24 11.79 5.23 0.05
C ASN A 24 11.31 4.90 -1.36
N VAL A 25 10.02 5.09 -1.59
CA VAL A 25 9.41 4.75 -2.86
C VAL A 25 9.03 6.05 -3.58
N SER A 26 9.51 6.20 -4.81
CA SER A 26 9.09 7.31 -5.65
C SER A 26 7.69 7.03 -6.20
N GLU A 27 7.02 8.05 -6.72
CA GLU A 27 5.68 7.84 -7.30
C GLU A 27 5.74 6.87 -8.48
N LYS A 28 6.78 6.98 -9.28
CA LYS A 28 6.95 6.06 -10.41
C LYS A 28 7.06 4.62 -9.92
N ASP A 29 7.88 4.39 -8.90
CA ASP A 29 8.04 3.05 -8.35
C ASP A 29 6.76 2.57 -7.69
N LEU A 30 6.01 3.49 -7.10
CA LEU A 30 4.75 3.14 -6.46
C LEU A 30 3.74 2.60 -7.48
N HIS A 31 3.68 3.20 -8.67
CA HIS A 31 2.83 2.68 -9.74
C HIS A 31 3.23 1.25 -10.11
N MET A 32 4.52 0.98 -10.20
CA MET A 32 5.01 -0.36 -10.51
C MET A 32 4.68 -1.34 -9.39
N MET A 33 4.81 -0.90 -8.15
CA MET A 33 4.48 -1.74 -7.00
C MET A 33 3.01 -2.11 -6.98
N ILE A 34 2.14 -1.14 -7.32
CA ILE A 34 0.71 -1.40 -7.36
C ILE A 34 0.38 -2.45 -8.41
N ASP A 35 1.00 -2.37 -9.58
CA ASP A 35 0.80 -3.40 -10.62
C ASP A 35 1.23 -4.78 -10.16
N THR A 36 2.29 -4.85 -9.36
CA THR A 36 2.76 -6.12 -8.81
C THR A 36 1.81 -6.62 -7.73
N PHE A 37 1.28 -5.68 -6.94
CA PHE A 37 0.44 -6.01 -5.80
C PHE A 37 -0.94 -6.53 -6.22
N CYS A 38 -1.57 -5.90 -7.22
CA CYS A 38 -2.95 -6.26 -7.58
C CYS A 38 -3.30 -5.74 -8.98
N ARG A 39 -4.47 -6.16 -9.44
CA ARG A 39 -5.05 -5.67 -10.68
C ARG A 39 -6.23 -4.78 -10.35
N LYS A 40 -6.70 -4.03 -11.34
CA LYS A 40 -7.83 -3.13 -11.15
C LYS A 40 -9.04 -3.85 -10.56
N ASP A 41 -9.35 -5.03 -11.07
CA ASP A 41 -10.52 -5.79 -10.60
C ASP A 41 -10.39 -6.23 -9.16
N ASP A 42 -9.16 -6.40 -8.68
CA ASP A 42 -8.93 -6.80 -7.27
C ASP A 42 -9.22 -5.67 -6.31
N VAL A 43 -9.22 -4.43 -6.81
CA VAL A 43 -9.35 -3.23 -5.97
C VAL A 43 -10.79 -2.77 -5.89
N ILE A 44 -11.54 -2.94 -6.97
CA ILE A 44 -12.90 -2.43 -7.04
C ILE A 44 -13.79 -3.16 -6.04
N GLY A 45 -14.54 -2.37 -5.26
CA GLY A 45 -15.48 -2.92 -4.29
C GLY A 45 -14.87 -3.34 -2.97
N VAL A 46 -13.54 -3.24 -2.82
CA VAL A 46 -12.86 -3.57 -1.57
C VAL A 46 -12.83 -2.33 -0.68
N PRO A 47 -13.19 -2.47 0.61
CA PRO A 47 -13.08 -1.31 1.51
C PRO A 47 -11.66 -0.75 1.49
N THR A 48 -11.55 0.57 1.37
CA THR A 48 -10.23 1.19 1.21
C THR A 48 -9.33 0.92 2.42
N THR A 49 -9.89 0.85 3.62
CA THR A 49 -9.09 0.54 4.81
C THR A 49 -8.45 -0.84 4.70
N LYS A 50 -9.21 -1.82 4.21
CA LYS A 50 -8.71 -3.17 4.01
C LYS A 50 -7.62 -3.19 2.95
N LEU A 51 -7.85 -2.48 1.85
CA LEU A 51 -6.91 -2.40 0.75
C LEU A 51 -5.58 -1.83 1.23
N PHE A 52 -5.63 -0.74 2.01
CA PHE A 52 -4.43 -0.08 2.49
C PHE A 52 -3.68 -0.94 3.50
N GLU A 53 -4.40 -1.68 4.35
CA GLU A 53 -3.74 -2.61 5.27
C GLU A 53 -2.97 -3.70 4.52
N LEU A 54 -3.59 -4.24 3.49
CA LEU A 54 -2.94 -5.26 2.68
C LEU A 54 -1.70 -4.71 1.98
N PHE A 55 -1.79 -3.48 1.48
CA PHE A 55 -0.65 -2.85 0.83
C PHE A 55 0.45 -2.51 1.82
N ASP A 56 0.09 -2.09 3.04
CA ASP A 56 1.08 -1.85 4.09
C ASP A 56 1.87 -3.13 4.39
N THR A 57 1.18 -4.26 4.46
CA THR A 57 1.82 -5.55 4.67
C THR A 57 2.75 -5.88 3.50
N PHE A 58 2.29 -5.63 2.29
CA PHE A 58 3.09 -5.85 1.09
C PHE A 58 4.39 -5.03 1.14
N CYS A 59 4.28 -3.75 1.51
CA CYS A 59 5.46 -2.90 1.62
C CYS A 59 6.42 -3.43 2.67
N ALA A 60 5.91 -3.79 3.84
CA ALA A 60 6.75 -4.29 4.92
C ALA A 60 7.47 -5.57 4.50
N GLU A 61 6.77 -6.47 3.83
CA GLU A 61 7.35 -7.74 3.40
C GLU A 61 8.41 -7.57 2.33
N ASN A 62 8.36 -6.45 1.60
CA ASN A 62 9.30 -6.19 0.52
C ASN A 62 10.35 -5.15 0.89
N GLY A 63 10.43 -4.76 2.16
CA GLY A 63 11.48 -3.88 2.63
C GLY A 63 11.30 -2.42 2.28
N TYR A 64 10.09 -1.99 2.04
CA TYR A 64 9.79 -0.58 1.72
C TYR A 64 9.28 0.15 2.96
N LYS A 65 9.54 1.45 3.00
CA LYS A 65 9.00 2.28 4.06
C LYS A 65 7.48 2.41 3.92
N PRO A 66 6.77 2.59 5.03
CA PRO A 66 5.33 2.82 4.96
C PRO A 66 5.02 4.04 4.10
N ILE A 67 3.93 3.97 3.35
CA ILE A 67 3.47 5.04 2.48
C ILE A 67 2.20 5.60 3.10
N SER A 68 2.09 6.93 3.19
CA SER A 68 0.90 7.52 3.78
C SER A 68 -0.33 7.12 2.98
N HIS A 69 -1.42 6.86 3.68
CA HIS A 69 -2.66 6.43 3.02
C HIS A 69 -3.24 7.53 2.14
N LEU A 70 -2.95 8.79 2.45
CA LEU A 70 -3.38 9.90 1.60
C LEU A 70 -2.71 9.81 0.23
N THR A 71 -1.40 9.63 0.23
CA THR A 71 -0.64 9.48 -1.02
C THR A 71 -1.06 8.20 -1.74
N LEU A 72 -1.17 7.11 -1.01
CA LEU A 72 -1.52 5.81 -1.57
C LEU A 72 -2.88 5.86 -2.26
N GLY A 73 -3.85 6.49 -1.61
CA GLY A 73 -5.18 6.63 -2.18
C GLY A 73 -5.18 7.42 -3.49
N ARG A 74 -4.41 8.51 -3.52
CA ARG A 74 -4.30 9.31 -4.74
C ARG A 74 -3.68 8.49 -5.87
N ILE A 75 -2.62 7.76 -5.56
CA ILE A 75 -1.92 6.99 -6.60
C ILE A 75 -2.80 5.83 -7.09
N PHE A 76 -3.51 5.14 -6.20
CA PHE A 76 -4.44 4.09 -6.64
C PHE A 76 -5.48 4.64 -7.59
N ARG A 77 -6.06 5.82 -7.27
CA ARG A 77 -7.06 6.40 -8.14
C ARG A 77 -6.49 6.78 -9.52
N GLU A 78 -5.27 7.32 -9.52
CA GLU A 78 -4.62 7.70 -10.77
C GLU A 78 -4.22 6.49 -11.60
N HIS A 79 -3.67 5.49 -10.93
CA HIS A 79 -3.11 4.33 -11.62
C HIS A 79 -4.19 3.52 -12.34
N PHE A 80 -5.33 3.30 -11.69
CA PHE A 80 -6.40 2.47 -12.22
C PHE A 80 -7.60 3.28 -12.72
N ASN A 81 -7.51 4.59 -12.68
CA ASN A 81 -8.60 5.48 -13.07
C ASN A 81 -9.86 5.17 -12.24
N LEU A 82 -9.74 5.40 -10.94
CA LEU A 82 -10.79 5.08 -9.99
C LEU A 82 -11.35 6.32 -9.34
N THR A 83 -12.56 6.19 -8.82
CA THR A 83 -13.16 7.18 -7.95
C THR A 83 -13.67 6.47 -6.70
N ARG A 84 -13.90 7.23 -5.63
CA ARG A 84 -14.40 6.66 -4.40
C ARG A 84 -15.92 6.66 -4.40
N LYS A 85 -16.47 5.63 -3.78
CA LYS A 85 -17.91 5.53 -3.58
C LYS A 85 -18.16 5.11 -2.15
N ARG A 86 -19.13 5.75 -1.49
CA ARG A 86 -19.51 5.36 -0.13
C ARG A 86 -20.54 4.24 -0.23
N VAL A 87 -20.31 3.20 0.54
CA VAL A 87 -21.18 2.03 0.57
C VAL A 87 -21.67 1.82 1.99
N ARG A 88 -22.93 1.48 2.13
CA ARG A 88 -23.51 1.15 3.43
C ARG A 88 -23.74 -0.35 3.50
N LYS A 89 -23.28 -0.93 4.60
CA LYS A 89 -23.56 -2.34 4.86
C LYS A 89 -24.05 -2.44 6.30
N GLY A 90 -25.34 -2.68 6.47
CA GLY A 90 -25.94 -2.60 7.77
C GLY A 90 -25.88 -1.18 8.30
N GLU A 91 -25.30 -0.99 9.47
CA GLU A 91 -25.16 0.33 10.05
C GLU A 91 -23.79 0.95 9.77
N LYS A 92 -22.93 0.24 9.04
CA LYS A 92 -21.58 0.71 8.78
C LYS A 92 -21.49 1.36 7.41
N LEU A 93 -20.74 2.46 7.36
CA LEU A 93 -20.42 3.12 6.09
C LEU A 93 -18.93 2.94 5.85
N TYR A 94 -18.57 2.66 4.62
CA TYR A 94 -17.17 2.55 4.25
C TYR A 94 -16.98 3.00 2.81
N TRP A 95 -15.73 3.31 2.48
CA TRP A 95 -15.37 3.77 1.15
C TRP A 95 -14.85 2.59 0.34
N VAL A 96 -15.23 2.54 -0.92
CA VAL A 96 -14.67 1.59 -1.88
C VAL A 96 -14.25 2.37 -3.11
N TYR A 97 -13.40 1.76 -3.93
CA TYR A 97 -13.08 2.32 -5.23
C TYR A 97 -13.94 1.65 -6.29
N VAL A 98 -14.35 2.45 -7.25
CA VAL A 98 -15.07 1.97 -8.43
C VAL A 98 -14.42 2.61 -9.64
N SER A 99 -14.68 2.05 -10.82
CA SER A 99 -14.13 2.61 -12.05
C SER A 99 -14.70 4.00 -12.28
N ALA A 100 -13.82 4.93 -12.63
CA ALA A 100 -14.23 6.30 -12.92
C ALA A 100 -14.84 6.44 -14.33
N ASP A 101 -14.71 5.40 -15.13
CA ASP A 101 -15.21 5.39 -16.51
C ASP A 101 -16.73 5.28 -16.60
#